data_0029006ac087269cae7e7726eec98ca2
#
_entry.id   0029006ac087269cae7e7726eec98ca2
#
_cell.length_a   1.000
_cell.length_b   1.000
_cell.length_c   1.000
_cell.angle_alpha   90.00
_cell.angle_beta   90.00
_cell.angle_gamma   90.00
#
_symmetry.space_group_name_H-M   'P 1'
#
loop_
_entity.id
_entity.type
_entity.pdbx_description
1 polymer ?
#
loop_
_entity_poly.entity_id
_entity_poly.type
_entity_poly.pdbx_seq_one_letter_code
_entity_poly.pdbx_strand_id
1 'polypeptide(L)'
;CPDHFLRTKIAPLVLTVPPDEDLTNVEGIRKKLAPLFQAYRKKYIEYYNSCKHPDSPPMRDPNPVIILYPGIGLFSFAKDKQTARVAAEFYINAVNVMKGAEAISEYTALPRQEAFNIEYWLLEEAKLQRMPRPKSLSGRVALITGSAGGIGKSIAKKFLEEGACVILNDINADRLSHTQMEFQREFGNERTVSVFLDVTRVEAIEEAFKIGVLTYGGVDIIVNNAGISISKPLSDHNLEEWDKLYDILVKGQFLISKFGIEIMRKQKLGGDIVNIVSKNSVVSGPNNTGYGSAKAAQAHLSRLMAAELGEDHIRVNSVNPDAVITDSNIWAGGWAEGRAKAYGIQVEELPAFYARRTLLNETILPDDIAKACYTFVSGLLNKSTGNVLNVDGGISSAFLR
;
A
#
# COMPACT_ATOMS: atom_id res chain seq x y z
N CYS A 1 34.70 0.51 -4.47
CA CYS A 1 33.76 -0.57 -4.25
C CYS A 1 32.92 -0.75 -5.52
N PRO A 2 32.92 -1.94 -6.16
CA PRO A 2 32.15 -2.20 -7.37
C PRO A 2 30.66 -1.91 -7.22
N ASP A 3 30.06 -2.27 -6.11
CA ASP A 3 28.65 -2.03 -5.81
C ASP A 3 28.26 -0.54 -5.80
N HIS A 4 29.21 0.39 -5.62
CA HIS A 4 28.87 1.82 -5.54
C HIS A 4 28.17 2.29 -6.81
N PHE A 5 28.85 2.22 -7.98
CA PHE A 5 28.29 2.71 -9.25
C PHE A 5 27.05 1.90 -9.68
N LEU A 6 27.02 0.61 -9.41
CA LEU A 6 25.87 -0.24 -9.67
C LEU A 6 24.61 0.24 -8.89
N ARG A 7 24.80 0.77 -7.67
CA ARG A 7 23.72 1.17 -6.79
C ARG A 7 23.37 2.66 -6.84
N THR A 8 24.36 3.54 -7.10
CA THR A 8 24.15 4.99 -7.06
C THR A 8 24.24 5.67 -8.41
N LYS A 9 24.73 4.94 -9.45
CA LYS A 9 25.15 5.45 -10.74
C LYS A 9 26.38 6.39 -10.62
N ILE A 10 26.87 6.85 -11.78
CA ILE A 10 28.07 7.67 -11.85
C ILE A 10 27.93 9.05 -11.18
N ALA A 11 26.73 9.61 -11.13
CA ALA A 11 26.48 10.93 -10.56
C ALA A 11 25.05 11.03 -9.98
N PRO A 12 24.83 11.85 -8.94
CA PRO A 12 23.50 12.19 -8.47
C PRO A 12 22.84 13.22 -9.38
N LEU A 13 21.53 13.34 -9.29
CA LEU A 13 20.82 14.53 -9.75
C LEU A 13 20.84 15.57 -8.64
N VAL A 14 21.35 16.77 -8.90
CA VAL A 14 21.28 17.88 -7.96
C VAL A 14 20.10 18.77 -8.33
N LEU A 15 19.19 18.97 -7.38
CA LEU A 15 18.04 19.87 -7.56
C LEU A 15 18.46 21.30 -7.29
N THR A 16 18.32 22.15 -8.29
CA THR A 16 18.59 23.59 -8.21
C THR A 16 17.27 24.36 -8.08
N VAL A 17 16.56 24.13 -6.97
CA VAL A 17 15.33 24.86 -6.63
C VAL A 17 15.72 26.01 -5.70
N PRO A 18 15.29 27.25 -5.98
CA PRO A 18 15.57 28.39 -5.10
C PRO A 18 15.06 28.13 -3.68
N PRO A 19 15.78 28.62 -2.63
CA PRO A 19 15.37 28.43 -1.23
C PRO A 19 14.02 29.09 -0.87
N ASP A 20 13.62 30.10 -1.61
CA ASP A 20 12.38 30.88 -1.46
C ASP A 20 11.22 30.35 -2.33
N GLU A 21 11.41 29.21 -2.99
CA GLU A 21 10.39 28.61 -3.83
C GLU A 21 9.20 28.12 -3.00
N ASP A 22 8.01 28.42 -3.47
CA ASP A 22 6.77 27.87 -2.89
C ASP A 22 6.65 26.37 -3.19
N LEU A 23 7.07 25.54 -2.24
CA LEU A 23 7.03 24.07 -2.34
C LEU A 23 5.60 23.52 -2.24
N THR A 24 4.59 24.33 -1.95
CA THR A 24 3.18 23.90 -1.96
C THR A 24 2.60 23.92 -3.38
N ASN A 25 3.19 24.67 -4.30
CA ASN A 25 2.81 24.68 -5.71
C ASN A 25 3.40 23.48 -6.48
N VAL A 26 2.79 22.31 -6.31
CA VAL A 26 3.26 21.03 -6.87
C VAL A 26 3.44 21.09 -8.39
N GLU A 27 2.52 21.71 -9.14
CA GLU A 27 2.62 21.80 -10.61
C GLU A 27 3.73 22.78 -11.04
N GLY A 28 3.94 23.86 -10.33
CA GLY A 28 5.06 24.79 -10.54
C GLY A 28 6.41 24.08 -10.34
N ILE A 29 6.56 23.35 -9.24
CA ILE A 29 7.75 22.55 -8.95
C ILE A 29 7.98 21.47 -10.02
N ARG A 30 6.94 20.72 -10.40
CA ARG A 30 7.03 19.71 -11.45
C ARG A 30 7.57 20.28 -12.76
N LYS A 31 7.06 21.44 -13.18
CA LYS A 31 7.56 22.15 -14.40
C LYS A 31 9.04 22.52 -14.29
N LYS A 32 9.52 22.91 -13.12
CA LYS A 32 10.94 23.24 -12.88
C LYS A 32 11.83 21.99 -12.82
N LEU A 33 11.33 20.90 -12.22
CA LEU A 33 12.10 19.66 -12.10
C LEU A 33 12.17 18.87 -13.42
N ALA A 34 11.15 18.89 -14.24
CA ALA A 34 11.09 18.10 -15.47
C ALA A 34 12.31 18.29 -16.40
N PRO A 35 12.81 19.52 -16.68
CA PRO A 35 14.01 19.73 -17.48
C PRO A 35 15.27 19.15 -16.84
N LEU A 36 15.40 19.19 -15.51
CA LEU A 36 16.54 18.63 -14.79
C LEU A 36 16.61 17.12 -14.95
N PHE A 37 15.47 16.42 -14.83
CA PHE A 37 15.39 14.99 -15.07
C PHE A 37 15.68 14.63 -16.53
N GLN A 38 15.19 15.41 -17.49
CA GLN A 38 15.50 15.19 -18.91
C GLN A 38 16.98 15.37 -19.19
N ALA A 39 17.60 16.44 -18.68
CA ALA A 39 19.03 16.68 -18.82
C ALA A 39 19.88 15.57 -18.19
N TYR A 40 19.47 15.06 -17.01
CA TYR A 40 20.15 13.94 -16.36
C TYR A 40 20.09 12.68 -17.24
N ARG A 41 18.89 12.30 -17.73
CA ARG A 41 18.73 11.15 -18.62
C ARG A 41 19.59 11.26 -19.85
N LYS A 42 19.61 12.43 -20.50
CA LYS A 42 20.43 12.67 -21.67
C LYS A 42 21.92 12.47 -21.36
N LYS A 43 22.44 13.06 -20.28
CA LYS A 43 23.84 12.89 -19.85
C LYS A 43 24.18 11.43 -19.56
N TYR A 44 23.26 10.66 -18.95
CA TYR A 44 23.48 9.24 -18.65
C TYR A 44 23.49 8.40 -19.94
N ILE A 45 22.61 8.67 -20.90
CA ILE A 45 22.61 8.04 -22.23
C ILE A 45 23.90 8.34 -23.01
N GLU A 46 24.37 9.58 -22.98
CA GLU A 46 25.64 10.00 -23.58
C GLU A 46 26.83 9.28 -22.91
N TYR A 47 26.83 9.16 -21.58
CA TYR A 47 27.84 8.43 -20.85
C TYR A 47 27.88 6.96 -21.27
N TYR A 48 26.74 6.28 -21.29
CA TYR A 48 26.67 4.89 -21.74
C TYR A 48 27.19 4.74 -23.16
N ASN A 49 26.72 5.55 -24.11
CA ASN A 49 27.09 5.43 -25.52
C ASN A 49 28.55 5.75 -25.79
N SER A 50 29.14 6.64 -24.99
CA SER A 50 30.57 7.02 -25.17
C SER A 50 31.56 6.03 -24.55
N CYS A 51 31.13 5.22 -23.58
CA CYS A 51 32.00 4.32 -22.83
C CYS A 51 31.75 2.83 -23.12
N LYS A 52 30.64 2.46 -23.76
CA LYS A 52 30.26 1.05 -23.97
C LYS A 52 31.27 0.31 -24.87
N HIS A 53 31.51 -0.96 -24.54
CA HIS A 53 32.23 -1.93 -25.35
C HIS A 53 31.26 -2.76 -26.21
N PRO A 54 31.74 -3.51 -27.23
CA PRO A 54 30.87 -4.34 -28.06
C PRO A 54 30.08 -5.40 -27.31
N ASP A 55 30.59 -5.88 -26.17
CA ASP A 55 30.01 -6.91 -25.29
C ASP A 55 29.34 -6.33 -24.04
N SER A 56 29.23 -5.03 -23.92
CA SER A 56 28.61 -4.41 -22.76
C SER A 56 27.15 -4.81 -22.60
N PRO A 57 26.68 -5.05 -21.35
CA PRO A 57 25.27 -5.24 -21.06
C PRO A 57 24.41 -4.07 -21.58
N PRO A 58 23.11 -4.30 -21.84
CA PRO A 58 22.19 -3.22 -22.21
C PRO A 58 22.18 -2.08 -21.19
N MET A 59 21.96 -0.86 -21.70
CA MET A 59 21.87 0.32 -20.84
C MET A 59 20.78 0.13 -19.76
N ARG A 60 21.14 0.44 -18.52
CA ARG A 60 20.22 0.46 -17.39
C ARG A 60 19.25 1.64 -17.50
N ASP A 61 18.18 1.62 -16.70
CA ASP A 61 17.25 2.75 -16.58
C ASP A 61 18.02 4.07 -16.41
N PRO A 62 17.79 5.09 -17.25
CA PRO A 62 18.55 6.34 -17.21
C PRO A 62 18.13 7.31 -16.10
N ASN A 63 17.12 6.98 -15.30
CA ASN A 63 16.66 7.86 -14.21
C ASN A 63 17.66 7.90 -13.05
N PRO A 64 17.73 9.03 -12.30
CA PRO A 64 18.61 9.13 -11.14
C PRO A 64 18.16 8.19 -10.02
N VAL A 65 19.13 7.56 -9.37
CA VAL A 65 18.92 6.79 -8.12
C VAL A 65 19.09 7.71 -6.92
N ILE A 66 20.07 8.60 -6.96
CA ILE A 66 20.36 9.57 -5.90
C ILE A 66 19.98 10.96 -6.40
N ILE A 67 19.22 11.67 -5.58
CA ILE A 67 18.83 13.05 -5.80
C ILE A 67 19.27 13.86 -4.57
N LEU A 68 20.08 14.90 -4.81
CA LEU A 68 20.51 15.83 -3.78
C LEU A 68 19.67 17.09 -3.85
N TYR A 69 19.15 17.52 -2.72
CA TYR A 69 18.51 18.83 -2.58
C TYR A 69 19.28 19.66 -1.55
N PRO A 70 20.08 20.64 -2.01
CA PRO A 70 20.87 21.48 -1.11
C PRO A 70 20.01 22.14 -0.03
N GLY A 71 20.45 22.05 1.22
CA GLY A 71 19.71 22.56 2.39
C GLY A 71 18.64 21.65 2.94
N ILE A 72 18.24 20.58 2.23
CA ILE A 72 17.25 19.60 2.70
C ILE A 72 17.90 18.24 2.93
N GLY A 73 18.60 17.69 1.93
CA GLY A 73 19.26 16.40 2.10
C GLY A 73 19.31 15.56 0.81
N LEU A 74 19.23 14.24 1.01
CA LEU A 74 19.35 13.23 -0.02
C LEU A 74 18.06 12.40 -0.11
N PHE A 75 17.60 12.19 -1.35
CA PHE A 75 16.57 11.22 -1.66
C PHE A 75 17.17 10.09 -2.49
N SER A 76 16.77 8.85 -2.19
CA SER A 76 17.17 7.67 -2.96
C SER A 76 15.94 6.94 -3.50
N PHE A 77 16.03 6.47 -4.73
CA PHE A 77 14.97 5.77 -5.45
C PHE A 77 15.47 4.44 -5.98
N ALA A 78 14.67 3.39 -5.82
CA ALA A 78 14.96 2.07 -6.34
C ALA A 78 13.69 1.25 -6.51
N LYS A 79 13.82 -0.01 -6.98
CA LYS A 79 12.71 -0.94 -7.17
C LYS A 79 12.00 -1.37 -5.89
N ASP A 80 12.65 -1.23 -4.74
CA ASP A 80 12.12 -1.53 -3.41
C ASP A 80 12.81 -0.69 -2.33
N LYS A 81 12.20 -0.62 -1.15
CA LYS A 81 12.69 0.22 -0.03
C LYS A 81 14.10 -0.18 0.43
N GLN A 82 14.40 -1.47 0.53
CA GLN A 82 15.69 -1.95 0.96
C GLN A 82 16.80 -1.52 -0.02
N THR A 83 16.56 -1.68 -1.32
CA THR A 83 17.53 -1.25 -2.36
C THR A 83 17.72 0.27 -2.33
N ALA A 84 16.66 1.06 -2.12
CA ALA A 84 16.75 2.52 -1.99
C ALA A 84 17.58 2.93 -0.78
N ARG A 85 17.36 2.30 0.41
CA ARG A 85 18.16 2.54 1.59
C ARG A 85 19.64 2.23 1.38
N VAL A 86 19.92 1.05 0.82
CA VAL A 86 21.30 0.63 0.54
C VAL A 86 21.99 1.61 -0.40
N ALA A 87 21.30 2.11 -1.45
CA ALA A 87 21.85 3.12 -2.34
C ALA A 87 22.17 4.42 -1.59
N ALA A 88 21.29 4.88 -0.69
CA ALA A 88 21.55 6.05 0.16
C ALA A 88 22.79 5.86 1.03
N GLU A 89 22.93 4.71 1.70
CA GLU A 89 24.11 4.41 2.55
C GLU A 89 25.42 4.42 1.76
N PHE A 90 25.43 3.83 0.56
CA PHE A 90 26.58 3.89 -0.33
C PHE A 90 26.94 5.34 -0.70
N TYR A 91 25.93 6.18 -0.96
CA TYR A 91 26.18 7.56 -1.35
C TYR A 91 26.64 8.42 -0.16
N ILE A 92 26.06 8.20 1.05
CA ILE A 92 26.53 8.84 2.30
C ILE A 92 28.00 8.48 2.57
N ASN A 93 28.36 7.21 2.38
CA ASN A 93 29.75 6.80 2.50
C ASN A 93 30.65 7.52 1.47
N ALA A 94 30.20 7.67 0.22
CA ALA A 94 30.95 8.44 -0.78
C ALA A 94 31.12 9.91 -0.39
N VAL A 95 30.07 10.55 0.17
CA VAL A 95 30.17 11.92 0.70
C VAL A 95 31.23 12.01 1.82
N ASN A 96 31.28 11.04 2.71
CA ASN A 96 32.30 11.00 3.79
C ASN A 96 33.72 10.83 3.22
N VAL A 97 33.89 10.00 2.20
CA VAL A 97 35.19 9.86 1.48
C VAL A 97 35.57 11.15 0.80
N MET A 98 34.66 11.80 0.06
CA MET A 98 34.91 13.11 -0.57
C MET A 98 35.34 14.16 0.46
N LYS A 99 34.60 14.28 1.59
CA LYS A 99 34.94 15.21 2.69
C LYS A 99 36.31 14.90 3.29
N GLY A 100 36.64 13.63 3.49
CA GLY A 100 37.93 13.21 4.00
C GLY A 100 39.09 13.53 3.04
N ALA A 101 38.89 13.32 1.72
CA ALA A 101 39.87 13.66 0.70
C ALA A 101 40.11 15.17 0.62
N GLU A 102 39.04 15.98 0.58
CA GLU A 102 39.14 17.46 0.59
C GLU A 102 39.83 18.02 1.86
N ALA A 103 39.71 17.32 2.99
CA ALA A 103 40.41 17.74 4.22
C ALA A 103 41.92 17.50 4.18
N ILE A 104 42.43 16.63 3.33
CA ILE A 104 43.86 16.28 3.20
C ILE A 104 44.46 16.88 1.93
N SER A 105 43.69 16.87 0.83
CA SER A 105 44.11 17.32 -0.51
C SER A 105 42.88 17.62 -1.35
N GLU A 106 42.93 17.47 -2.65
CA GLU A 106 41.81 17.61 -3.59
C GLU A 106 41.18 16.25 -3.88
N TYR A 107 39.84 16.16 -3.82
CA TYR A 107 39.13 14.96 -4.25
C TYR A 107 39.20 14.77 -5.75
N THR A 108 39.71 13.64 -6.20
CA THR A 108 39.74 13.24 -7.59
C THR A 108 38.80 12.06 -7.86
N ALA A 109 37.80 12.28 -8.74
CA ALA A 109 36.89 11.23 -9.14
C ALA A 109 37.56 10.27 -10.14
N LEU A 110 37.03 9.02 -10.22
CA LEU A 110 37.45 8.08 -11.24
C LEU A 110 37.15 8.63 -12.66
N PRO A 111 38.02 8.36 -13.65
CA PRO A 111 37.67 8.61 -15.05
C PRO A 111 36.38 7.94 -15.47
N ARG A 112 35.63 8.59 -16.36
CA ARG A 112 34.30 8.09 -16.79
C ARG A 112 34.34 6.65 -17.32
N GLN A 113 35.39 6.29 -18.07
CA GLN A 113 35.57 4.95 -18.59
C GLN A 113 35.72 3.90 -17.48
N GLU A 114 36.51 4.22 -16.43
CA GLU A 114 36.71 3.31 -15.31
C GLU A 114 35.42 3.15 -14.48
N ALA A 115 34.67 4.24 -14.29
CA ALA A 115 33.36 4.19 -13.66
C ALA A 115 32.40 3.28 -14.45
N PHE A 116 32.41 3.37 -15.79
CA PHE A 116 31.63 2.51 -16.67
C PHE A 116 32.03 1.05 -16.59
N ASN A 117 33.32 0.76 -16.64
CA ASN A 117 33.86 -0.59 -16.55
C ASN A 117 33.42 -1.31 -15.25
N ILE A 118 33.24 -0.53 -14.16
CA ILE A 118 32.71 -1.04 -12.89
C ILE A 118 31.20 -1.18 -12.91
N GLU A 119 30.48 -0.16 -13.39
CA GLU A 119 29.00 -0.16 -13.39
C GLU A 119 28.42 -1.26 -14.30
N TYR A 120 29.09 -1.53 -15.44
CA TYR A 120 28.67 -2.52 -16.43
C TYR A 120 29.55 -3.77 -16.46
N TRP A 121 30.21 -4.08 -15.34
CA TRP A 121 31.04 -5.27 -15.23
C TRP A 121 30.23 -6.54 -15.39
N LEU A 122 30.66 -7.45 -16.27
CA LEU A 122 29.94 -8.67 -16.63
C LEU A 122 29.68 -9.60 -15.43
N LEU A 123 30.57 -9.64 -14.43
CA LEU A 123 30.34 -10.42 -13.21
C LEU A 123 29.21 -9.84 -12.35
N GLU A 124 29.08 -8.52 -12.25
CA GLU A 124 27.97 -7.89 -11.55
C GLU A 124 26.66 -8.08 -12.33
N GLU A 125 26.69 -8.04 -13.66
CA GLU A 125 25.53 -8.36 -14.49
C GLU A 125 25.05 -9.81 -14.27
N ALA A 126 26.00 -10.78 -14.26
CA ALA A 126 25.69 -12.18 -13.97
C ALA A 126 25.08 -12.37 -12.57
N LYS A 127 25.51 -11.58 -11.57
CA LYS A 127 24.95 -11.54 -10.23
C LYS A 127 23.50 -11.01 -10.26
N LEU A 128 23.25 -9.89 -10.98
CA LEU A 128 21.90 -9.34 -11.11
C LEU A 128 20.92 -10.29 -11.80
N GLN A 129 21.38 -11.00 -12.86
CA GLN A 129 20.55 -11.98 -13.57
C GLN A 129 20.16 -13.19 -12.72
N ARG A 130 20.99 -13.53 -11.72
CA ARG A 130 20.71 -14.63 -10.77
C ARG A 130 19.79 -14.23 -9.63
N MET A 131 19.51 -12.93 -9.47
CA MET A 131 18.59 -12.47 -8.42
C MET A 131 17.17 -12.98 -8.69
N PRO A 132 16.41 -13.34 -7.64
CA PRO A 132 15.01 -13.69 -7.79
C PRO A 132 14.22 -12.58 -8.52
N ARG A 133 13.29 -12.99 -9.36
CA ARG A 133 12.38 -12.02 -10.02
C ARG A 133 11.61 -11.25 -8.95
N PRO A 134 11.36 -9.95 -9.16
CA PRO A 134 10.49 -9.18 -8.27
C PRO A 134 9.12 -9.87 -8.10
N LYS A 135 8.60 -9.89 -6.90
CA LYS A 135 7.25 -10.36 -6.63
C LYS A 135 6.22 -9.39 -7.22
N SER A 136 4.97 -9.82 -7.33
CA SER A 136 3.90 -9.09 -8.03
C SER A 136 3.62 -7.69 -7.48
N LEU A 137 3.80 -7.47 -6.18
CA LEU A 137 3.59 -6.18 -5.52
C LEU A 137 4.91 -5.49 -5.12
N SER A 138 6.06 -5.94 -5.64
CA SER A 138 7.34 -5.30 -5.36
C SER A 138 7.32 -3.83 -5.77
N GLY A 139 7.74 -2.95 -4.84
CA GLY A 139 7.76 -1.50 -5.05
C GLY A 139 6.41 -0.80 -4.88
N ARG A 140 5.31 -1.52 -4.65
CA ARG A 140 4.00 -0.93 -4.37
C ARG A 140 3.81 -0.66 -2.89
N VAL A 141 3.11 0.42 -2.57
CA VAL A 141 2.81 0.87 -1.21
C VAL A 141 1.32 0.75 -0.94
N ALA A 142 0.95 -0.02 0.08
CA ALA A 142 -0.44 -0.25 0.47
C ALA A 142 -0.76 0.38 1.83
N LEU A 143 -1.83 1.18 1.91
CA LEU A 143 -2.43 1.63 3.15
C LEU A 143 -3.62 0.74 3.48
N ILE A 144 -3.63 0.13 4.68
CA ILE A 144 -4.66 -0.82 5.09
C ILE A 144 -5.25 -0.36 6.43
N THR A 145 -6.54 -0.04 6.46
CA THR A 145 -7.23 0.36 7.69
C THR A 145 -7.72 -0.85 8.48
N GLY A 146 -7.65 -0.80 9.82
CA GLY A 146 -8.02 -1.92 10.69
C GLY A 146 -7.08 -3.13 10.52
N SER A 147 -5.77 -2.88 10.38
CA SER A 147 -4.78 -3.90 10.04
C SER A 147 -4.09 -4.56 11.25
N ALA A 148 -4.53 -4.25 12.47
CA ALA A 148 -3.97 -4.86 13.68
C ALA A 148 -4.54 -6.24 14.03
N GLY A 149 -5.48 -6.76 13.22
CA GLY A 149 -6.07 -8.08 13.47
C GLY A 149 -7.02 -8.53 12.35
N GLY A 150 -7.49 -9.76 12.45
CA GLY A 150 -8.48 -10.35 11.55
C GLY A 150 -8.14 -10.22 10.08
N ILE A 151 -9.13 -9.81 9.30
CA ILE A 151 -9.02 -9.66 7.84
C ILE A 151 -7.90 -8.68 7.46
N GLY A 152 -7.83 -7.50 8.11
CA GLY A 152 -6.84 -6.48 7.77
C GLY A 152 -5.40 -6.94 7.98
N LYS A 153 -5.12 -7.66 9.07
CA LYS A 153 -3.80 -8.25 9.34
C LYS A 153 -3.43 -9.29 8.28
N SER A 154 -4.37 -10.16 7.90
CA SER A 154 -4.14 -11.16 6.85
C SER A 154 -3.89 -10.54 5.48
N ILE A 155 -4.61 -9.47 5.12
CA ILE A 155 -4.36 -8.71 3.88
C ILE A 155 -2.96 -8.10 3.92
N ALA A 156 -2.57 -7.46 5.02
CA ALA A 156 -1.26 -6.87 5.21
C ALA A 156 -0.15 -7.93 5.06
N LYS A 157 -0.30 -9.08 5.71
CA LYS A 157 0.62 -10.21 5.58
C LYS A 157 0.75 -10.68 4.13
N LYS A 158 -0.36 -10.92 3.45
CA LYS A 158 -0.37 -11.35 2.05
C LYS A 158 0.32 -10.35 1.14
N PHE A 159 0.09 -9.05 1.33
CA PHE A 159 0.74 -8.03 0.51
C PHE A 159 2.25 -7.93 0.78
N LEU A 160 2.68 -8.11 2.03
CA LEU A 160 4.09 -8.22 2.40
C LEU A 160 4.75 -9.46 1.78
N GLU A 161 4.09 -10.61 1.81
CA GLU A 161 4.55 -11.83 1.14
C GLU A 161 4.79 -11.61 -0.35
N GLU A 162 3.95 -10.79 -1.00
CA GLU A 162 4.00 -10.48 -2.43
C GLU A 162 4.89 -9.27 -2.78
N GLY A 163 5.56 -8.71 -1.80
CA GLY A 163 6.60 -7.72 -2.06
C GLY A 163 6.20 -6.26 -1.80
N ALA A 164 4.96 -5.95 -1.38
CA ALA A 164 4.55 -4.58 -1.07
C ALA A 164 5.24 -4.01 0.18
N CYS A 165 5.30 -2.70 0.31
CA CYS A 165 5.43 -2.01 1.59
C CYS A 165 4.03 -1.71 2.13
N VAL A 166 3.84 -1.80 3.46
CA VAL A 166 2.51 -1.65 4.06
C VAL A 166 2.52 -0.58 5.15
N ILE A 167 1.57 0.36 5.03
CA ILE A 167 1.22 1.33 6.05
C ILE A 167 0.09 0.70 6.86
N LEU A 168 0.44 0.20 8.05
CA LEU A 168 -0.50 -0.43 8.97
C LEU A 168 -1.25 0.64 9.75
N ASN A 169 -2.56 0.53 9.80
CA ASN A 169 -3.41 1.48 10.51
C ASN A 169 -4.47 0.78 11.36
N ASP A 170 -4.61 1.20 12.60
CA ASP A 170 -5.66 0.72 13.50
C ASP A 170 -5.93 1.76 14.59
N ILE A 171 -7.13 1.69 15.18
CA ILE A 171 -7.50 2.50 16.36
C ILE A 171 -6.94 1.91 17.67
N ASN A 172 -6.52 0.66 17.66
CA ASN A 172 -5.91 0.00 18.81
C ASN A 172 -4.37 0.05 18.67
N ALA A 173 -3.76 1.02 19.35
CA ALA A 173 -2.32 1.27 19.28
C ALA A 173 -1.46 0.09 19.74
N ASP A 174 -1.87 -0.63 20.80
CA ASP A 174 -1.10 -1.75 21.35
C ASP A 174 -1.07 -2.93 20.39
N ARG A 175 -2.23 -3.31 19.85
CA ARG A 175 -2.32 -4.37 18.83
C ARG A 175 -1.59 -3.99 17.55
N LEU A 176 -1.66 -2.72 17.14
CA LEU A 176 -0.98 -2.21 15.97
C LEU A 176 0.54 -2.32 16.12
N SER A 177 1.07 -1.90 17.27
CA SER A 177 2.50 -2.04 17.59
C SER A 177 2.95 -3.51 17.61
N HIS A 178 2.16 -4.39 18.20
CA HIS A 178 2.46 -5.83 18.21
C HIS A 178 2.50 -6.42 16.80
N THR A 179 1.51 -6.09 15.97
CA THR A 179 1.45 -6.55 14.57
C THR A 179 2.62 -6.02 13.76
N GLN A 180 3.02 -4.77 13.95
CA GLN A 180 4.19 -4.21 13.30
C GLN A 180 5.47 -4.97 13.68
N MET A 181 5.70 -5.21 14.97
CA MET A 181 6.87 -5.97 15.43
C MET A 181 6.92 -7.39 14.87
N GLU A 182 5.77 -8.06 14.78
CA GLU A 182 5.65 -9.39 14.17
C GLU A 182 6.07 -9.35 12.70
N PHE A 183 5.52 -8.41 11.93
CA PHE A 183 5.84 -8.28 10.51
C PHE A 183 7.27 -7.80 10.24
N GLN A 184 7.82 -6.96 11.11
CA GLN A 184 9.23 -6.58 11.01
C GLN A 184 10.18 -7.75 11.23
N ARG A 185 9.86 -8.69 12.13
CA ARG A 185 10.64 -9.92 12.32
C ARG A 185 10.55 -10.85 11.12
N GLU A 186 9.37 -10.96 10.47
CA GLU A 186 9.14 -11.87 9.35
C GLU A 186 9.62 -11.29 8.00
N PHE A 187 9.40 -9.99 7.76
CA PHE A 187 9.62 -9.35 6.45
C PHE A 187 10.72 -8.29 6.42
N GLY A 188 11.33 -7.98 7.58
CA GLY A 188 12.33 -6.92 7.72
C GLY A 188 11.74 -5.57 8.14
N ASN A 189 12.57 -4.76 8.80
CA ASN A 189 12.16 -3.51 9.45
C ASN A 189 11.63 -2.43 8.51
N GLU A 190 11.93 -2.52 7.23
CA GLU A 190 11.68 -1.46 6.24
C GLU A 190 10.37 -1.62 5.47
N ARG A 191 9.72 -2.78 5.63
CA ARG A 191 8.55 -3.13 4.83
C ARG A 191 7.24 -2.66 5.44
N THR A 192 7.27 -2.26 6.72
CA THR A 192 6.08 -1.82 7.45
C THR A 192 6.35 -0.54 8.23
N VAL A 193 5.39 0.36 8.20
CA VAL A 193 5.25 1.48 9.14
C VAL A 193 3.85 1.41 9.73
N SER A 194 3.70 1.70 11.02
CA SER A 194 2.39 1.75 11.67
C SER A 194 2.04 3.19 12.05
N VAL A 195 0.78 3.55 11.84
CA VAL A 195 0.24 4.85 12.22
C VAL A 195 -1.12 4.63 12.89
N PHE A 196 -1.27 5.14 14.13
CA PHE A 196 -2.57 5.17 14.79
C PHE A 196 -3.59 5.92 13.93
N LEU A 197 -4.75 5.32 13.71
CA LEU A 197 -5.74 5.92 12.83
C LEU A 197 -7.17 5.64 13.31
N ASP A 198 -7.87 6.71 13.66
CA ASP A 198 -9.32 6.74 13.72
C ASP A 198 -9.84 7.25 12.36
N VAL A 199 -10.52 6.38 11.61
CA VAL A 199 -11.02 6.67 10.25
C VAL A 199 -12.13 7.74 10.22
N THR A 200 -12.62 8.16 11.38
CA THR A 200 -13.63 9.23 11.51
C THR A 200 -12.99 10.63 11.64
N ARG A 201 -11.67 10.70 11.89
CA ARG A 201 -10.93 11.93 12.16
C ARG A 201 -10.03 12.32 10.99
N VAL A 202 -10.30 13.47 10.41
CA VAL A 202 -9.58 13.99 9.23
C VAL A 202 -8.08 14.16 9.52
N GLU A 203 -7.74 14.73 10.68
CA GLU A 203 -6.35 15.00 11.05
C GLU A 203 -5.53 13.70 11.19
N ALA A 204 -6.14 12.64 11.71
CA ALA A 204 -5.50 11.33 11.84
C ALA A 204 -5.27 10.69 10.44
N ILE A 205 -6.21 10.91 9.52
CA ILE A 205 -6.09 10.44 8.13
C ILE A 205 -4.95 11.18 7.41
N GLU A 206 -4.92 12.50 7.51
CA GLU A 206 -3.85 13.31 6.92
C GLU A 206 -2.47 12.89 7.41
N GLU A 207 -2.30 12.68 8.72
CA GLU A 207 -1.04 12.25 9.29
C GLU A 207 -0.64 10.84 8.84
N ALA A 208 -1.60 9.90 8.72
CA ALA A 208 -1.32 8.56 8.22
C ALA A 208 -0.80 8.58 6.77
N PHE A 209 -1.43 9.34 5.90
CA PHE A 209 -0.97 9.49 4.52
C PHE A 209 0.37 10.25 4.44
N LYS A 210 0.57 11.29 5.23
CA LYS A 210 1.82 12.05 5.30
C LYS A 210 3.00 11.16 5.71
N ILE A 211 2.84 10.38 6.79
CA ILE A 211 3.87 9.42 7.24
C ILE A 211 4.14 8.39 6.15
N GLY A 212 3.10 7.84 5.51
CA GLY A 212 3.25 6.90 4.41
C GLY A 212 4.04 7.46 3.23
N VAL A 213 3.69 8.67 2.79
CA VAL A 213 4.40 9.36 1.69
C VAL A 213 5.84 9.69 2.06
N LEU A 214 6.10 10.17 3.27
CA LEU A 214 7.47 10.45 3.74
C LEU A 214 8.31 9.19 3.86
N THR A 215 7.69 8.06 4.24
CA THR A 215 8.41 6.79 4.43
C THR A 215 8.68 6.07 3.11
N TYR A 216 7.72 6.07 2.17
CA TYR A 216 7.76 5.23 0.98
C TYR A 216 7.69 6.00 -0.35
N GLY A 217 7.43 7.31 -0.31
CA GLY A 217 7.37 8.15 -1.51
C GLY A 217 5.99 8.26 -2.15
N GLY A 218 4.99 7.50 -1.69
CA GLY A 218 3.64 7.52 -2.24
C GLY A 218 2.73 6.44 -1.69
N VAL A 219 1.54 6.29 -2.30
CA VAL A 219 0.56 5.25 -2.00
C VAL A 219 -0.06 4.75 -3.31
N ASP A 220 -0.04 3.44 -3.52
CA ASP A 220 -0.52 2.78 -4.75
C ASP A 220 -1.77 1.95 -4.52
N ILE A 221 -1.99 1.49 -3.28
CA ILE A 221 -3.09 0.61 -2.92
C ILE A 221 -3.73 1.12 -1.64
N ILE A 222 -5.05 1.19 -1.61
CA ILE A 222 -5.84 1.47 -0.42
C ILE A 222 -6.75 0.28 -0.14
N VAL A 223 -6.75 -0.19 1.11
CA VAL A 223 -7.72 -1.19 1.57
C VAL A 223 -8.55 -0.59 2.69
N ASN A 224 -9.80 -0.28 2.38
CA ASN A 224 -10.80 0.13 3.36
C ASN A 224 -11.37 -1.12 4.05
N ASN A 225 -10.77 -1.49 5.18
CA ASN A 225 -11.15 -2.66 5.95
C ASN A 225 -11.68 -2.31 7.36
N ALA A 226 -11.30 -1.17 7.93
CA ALA A 226 -11.79 -0.76 9.24
C ALA A 226 -13.33 -0.81 9.32
N GLY A 227 -13.83 -1.41 10.38
CA GLY A 227 -15.28 -1.54 10.55
C GLY A 227 -15.68 -2.10 11.90
N ILE A 228 -16.93 -1.86 12.22
CA ILE A 228 -17.63 -2.38 13.40
C ILE A 228 -18.96 -2.99 12.98
N SER A 229 -19.59 -3.72 13.89
CA SER A 229 -20.93 -4.26 13.68
C SER A 229 -21.75 -4.11 14.96
N ILE A 230 -23.03 -3.73 14.82
CA ILE A 230 -24.02 -3.67 15.90
C ILE A 230 -25.25 -4.43 15.41
N SER A 231 -25.72 -5.40 16.19
CA SER A 231 -26.88 -6.22 15.85
C SER A 231 -27.97 -6.04 16.89
N LYS A 232 -29.06 -5.38 16.51
CA LYS A 232 -30.23 -5.11 17.35
C LYS A 232 -31.51 -5.06 16.52
N PRO A 233 -32.69 -5.31 17.10
CA PRO A 233 -33.96 -4.95 16.47
C PRO A 233 -33.97 -3.47 16.08
N LEU A 234 -34.66 -3.12 15.02
CA LEU A 234 -34.75 -1.74 14.56
C LEU A 234 -35.26 -0.79 15.66
N SER A 235 -36.24 -1.23 16.44
CA SER A 235 -36.81 -0.46 17.57
C SER A 235 -35.83 -0.12 18.68
N ASP A 236 -34.75 -0.91 18.80
CA ASP A 236 -33.81 -0.84 19.93
C ASP A 236 -32.53 -0.09 19.53
N HIS A 237 -32.38 0.27 18.26
CA HIS A 237 -31.27 1.11 17.81
C HIS A 237 -31.46 2.54 18.30
N ASN A 238 -30.45 3.07 19.00
CA ASN A 238 -30.38 4.50 19.27
C ASN A 238 -29.62 5.24 18.15
N LEU A 239 -29.75 6.56 18.14
CA LEU A 239 -29.16 7.41 17.11
C LEU A 239 -27.63 7.37 17.14
N GLU A 240 -27.01 7.32 18.32
CA GLU A 240 -25.54 7.26 18.48
C GLU A 240 -24.96 6.00 17.85
N GLU A 241 -25.62 4.84 18.00
CA GLU A 241 -25.18 3.58 17.38
C GLU A 241 -25.32 3.62 15.86
N TRP A 242 -26.41 4.24 15.37
CA TRP A 242 -26.61 4.45 13.95
C TRP A 242 -25.54 5.34 13.37
N ASP A 243 -25.30 6.52 13.96
CA ASP A 243 -24.31 7.48 13.52
C ASP A 243 -22.90 6.87 13.55
N LYS A 244 -22.56 6.14 14.61
CA LYS A 244 -21.28 5.43 14.73
C LYS A 244 -21.05 4.42 13.61
N LEU A 245 -22.08 3.66 13.23
CA LEU A 245 -21.98 2.73 12.09
C LEU A 245 -21.70 3.48 10.79
N TYR A 246 -22.43 4.55 10.52
CA TYR A 246 -22.26 5.34 9.28
C TYR A 246 -20.96 6.14 9.28
N ASP A 247 -20.56 6.71 10.40
CA ASP A 247 -19.28 7.43 10.52
C ASP A 247 -18.08 6.53 10.22
N ILE A 248 -18.06 5.33 10.80
CA ILE A 248 -16.93 4.41 10.60
C ILE A 248 -17.00 3.74 9.22
N LEU A 249 -18.16 3.17 8.85
CA LEU A 249 -18.25 2.34 7.67
C LEU A 249 -18.34 3.16 6.38
N VAL A 250 -19.16 4.20 6.34
CA VAL A 250 -19.45 4.95 5.12
C VAL A 250 -18.53 6.18 5.01
N LYS A 251 -18.57 7.06 6.00
CA LYS A 251 -17.77 8.29 6.02
C LYS A 251 -16.28 7.98 6.11
N GLY A 252 -15.87 6.99 6.92
CA GLY A 252 -14.48 6.55 7.00
C GLY A 252 -13.95 6.06 5.65
N GLN A 253 -14.70 5.19 4.95
CA GLN A 253 -14.34 4.77 3.59
C GLN A 253 -14.22 5.96 2.64
N PHE A 254 -15.18 6.88 2.68
CA PHE A 254 -15.16 8.09 1.84
C PHE A 254 -13.92 8.93 2.11
N LEU A 255 -13.61 9.24 3.38
CA LEU A 255 -12.48 10.09 3.75
C LEU A 255 -11.14 9.45 3.36
N ILE A 256 -10.90 8.20 3.73
CA ILE A 256 -9.67 7.48 3.37
C ILE A 256 -9.49 7.46 1.85
N SER A 257 -10.54 7.14 1.11
CA SER A 257 -10.47 7.12 -0.36
C SER A 257 -10.20 8.51 -0.93
N LYS A 258 -10.85 9.57 -0.45
CA LYS A 258 -10.64 10.94 -0.89
C LYS A 258 -9.18 11.37 -0.78
N PHE A 259 -8.57 11.22 0.40
CA PHE A 259 -7.16 11.58 0.61
C PHE A 259 -6.20 10.75 -0.24
N GLY A 260 -6.45 9.45 -0.37
CA GLY A 260 -5.62 8.59 -1.20
C GLY A 260 -5.72 8.89 -2.69
N ILE A 261 -6.92 9.18 -3.20
CA ILE A 261 -7.14 9.58 -4.59
C ILE A 261 -6.37 10.85 -4.93
N GLU A 262 -6.34 11.85 -4.04
CA GLU A 262 -5.55 13.07 -4.24
C GLU A 262 -4.05 12.78 -4.41
N ILE A 263 -3.51 11.82 -3.65
CA ILE A 263 -2.13 11.38 -3.77
C ILE A 263 -1.91 10.63 -5.09
N MET A 264 -2.77 9.64 -5.40
CA MET A 264 -2.67 8.85 -6.63
C MET A 264 -2.76 9.74 -7.90
N ARG A 265 -3.64 10.75 -7.90
CA ARG A 265 -3.73 11.75 -8.98
C ARG A 265 -2.45 12.57 -9.13
N LYS A 266 -1.81 12.96 -8.03
CA LYS A 266 -0.51 13.64 -8.06
C LYS A 266 0.61 12.73 -8.58
N GLN A 267 0.58 11.44 -8.26
CA GLN A 267 1.55 10.45 -8.77
C GLN A 267 1.40 10.19 -10.26
N LYS A 268 0.17 10.21 -10.82
CA LYS A 268 -0.14 9.89 -12.23
C LYS A 268 0.28 8.48 -12.65
N LEU A 269 0.21 7.54 -11.72
CA LEU A 269 0.57 6.12 -11.93
C LEU A 269 -0.65 5.19 -11.88
N GLY A 270 -1.85 5.77 -11.69
CA GLY A 270 -3.04 5.01 -11.35
C GLY A 270 -3.02 4.52 -9.92
N GLY A 271 -3.82 3.51 -9.61
CA GLY A 271 -3.89 2.92 -8.27
C GLY A 271 -5.00 1.89 -8.12
N ASP A 272 -5.07 1.30 -6.92
CA ASP A 272 -6.10 0.32 -6.57
C ASP A 272 -6.75 0.66 -5.24
N ILE A 273 -8.07 0.65 -5.21
CA ILE A 273 -8.87 0.75 -3.98
C ILE A 273 -9.67 -0.55 -3.83
N VAL A 274 -9.50 -1.24 -2.71
CA VAL A 274 -10.27 -2.44 -2.36
C VAL A 274 -11.08 -2.16 -1.10
N ASN A 275 -12.39 -2.33 -1.19
CA ASN A 275 -13.31 -2.08 -0.09
C ASN A 275 -13.81 -3.42 0.49
N ILE A 276 -13.62 -3.63 1.80
CA ILE A 276 -14.16 -4.79 2.49
C ILE A 276 -15.59 -4.47 2.91
N VAL A 277 -16.52 -4.96 2.11
CA VAL A 277 -17.94 -4.73 2.32
C VAL A 277 -18.53 -5.86 3.18
N SER A 278 -19.53 -6.55 2.74
CA SER A 278 -20.15 -7.72 3.37
C SER A 278 -21.24 -8.28 2.46
N LYS A 279 -21.54 -9.57 2.58
CA LYS A 279 -22.77 -10.12 1.98
C LYS A 279 -24.04 -9.39 2.44
N ASN A 280 -24.01 -8.80 3.64
CA ASN A 280 -25.12 -8.02 4.18
C ASN A 280 -25.40 -6.71 3.39
N SER A 281 -24.56 -6.36 2.45
CA SER A 281 -24.85 -5.29 1.49
C SER A 281 -25.97 -5.64 0.49
N VAL A 282 -26.24 -6.93 0.30
CA VAL A 282 -27.25 -7.45 -0.64
C VAL A 282 -28.25 -8.40 0.00
N VAL A 283 -27.87 -9.12 1.07
CA VAL A 283 -28.73 -10.07 1.77
C VAL A 283 -29.31 -9.43 3.02
N SER A 284 -30.62 -9.30 3.04
CA SER A 284 -31.35 -8.82 4.23
C SER A 284 -31.41 -9.89 5.34
N GLY A 285 -31.41 -9.45 6.58
CA GLY A 285 -31.58 -10.30 7.74
C GLY A 285 -32.09 -9.52 8.94
N PRO A 286 -32.74 -10.18 9.92
CA PRO A 286 -33.25 -9.54 11.12
C PRO A 286 -32.09 -8.98 11.96
N ASN A 287 -32.40 -7.98 12.78
CA ASN A 287 -31.47 -7.34 13.72
C ASN A 287 -30.20 -6.77 13.08
N ASN A 288 -30.26 -6.35 11.82
CA ASN A 288 -29.09 -5.95 11.06
C ASN A 288 -29.32 -4.67 10.24
N THR A 289 -30.31 -3.86 10.59
CA THR A 289 -30.75 -2.72 9.81
C THR A 289 -29.65 -1.67 9.65
N GLY A 290 -29.00 -1.24 10.75
CA GLY A 290 -27.96 -0.24 10.73
C GLY A 290 -26.71 -0.71 9.99
N TYR A 291 -26.21 -1.91 10.33
CA TYR A 291 -25.02 -2.47 9.68
C TYR A 291 -25.24 -2.78 8.19
N GLY A 292 -26.36 -3.46 7.87
CA GLY A 292 -26.68 -3.87 6.51
C GLY A 292 -26.85 -2.67 5.57
N SER A 293 -27.56 -1.61 6.02
CA SER A 293 -27.75 -0.40 5.25
C SER A 293 -26.42 0.35 5.04
N ALA A 294 -25.55 0.45 6.06
CA ALA A 294 -24.24 1.04 5.92
C ALA A 294 -23.35 0.26 4.94
N LYS A 295 -23.39 -1.09 4.98
CA LYS A 295 -22.66 -1.95 4.03
C LYS A 295 -23.20 -1.83 2.60
N ALA A 296 -24.50 -1.66 2.42
CA ALA A 296 -25.09 -1.37 1.12
C ALA A 296 -24.63 0.00 0.57
N ALA A 297 -24.58 1.02 1.45
CA ALA A 297 -24.05 2.32 1.11
C ALA A 297 -22.57 2.24 0.68
N GLN A 298 -21.71 1.49 1.43
CA GLN A 298 -20.31 1.24 1.05
C GLN A 298 -20.18 0.60 -0.32
N ALA A 299 -20.99 -0.43 -0.60
CA ALA A 299 -20.97 -1.14 -1.90
C ALA A 299 -21.37 -0.23 -3.06
N HIS A 300 -22.36 0.64 -2.84
CA HIS A 300 -22.78 1.60 -3.88
C HIS A 300 -21.74 2.71 -4.07
N LEU A 301 -21.18 3.27 -2.99
CA LEU A 301 -20.10 4.24 -3.04
C LEU A 301 -18.89 3.70 -3.82
N SER A 302 -18.56 2.42 -3.65
CA SER A 302 -17.47 1.77 -4.39
C SER A 302 -17.71 1.78 -5.90
N ARG A 303 -18.95 1.55 -6.36
CA ARG A 303 -19.31 1.62 -7.79
C ARG A 303 -19.27 3.04 -8.34
N LEU A 304 -19.74 4.02 -7.56
CA LEU A 304 -19.65 5.44 -7.93
C LEU A 304 -18.20 5.89 -8.09
N MET A 305 -17.34 5.54 -7.13
CA MET A 305 -15.90 5.82 -7.22
C MET A 305 -15.27 5.14 -8.46
N ALA A 306 -15.64 3.90 -8.76
CA ALA A 306 -15.12 3.21 -9.95
C ALA A 306 -15.49 3.94 -11.25
N ALA A 307 -16.72 4.45 -11.34
CA ALA A 307 -17.17 5.22 -12.50
C ALA A 307 -16.46 6.57 -12.65
N GLU A 308 -16.16 7.23 -11.52
CA GLU A 308 -15.51 8.55 -11.51
C GLU A 308 -14.00 8.45 -11.80
N LEU A 309 -13.33 7.41 -11.31
CA LEU A 309 -11.87 7.33 -11.26
C LEU A 309 -11.22 6.57 -12.42
N GLY A 310 -12.03 6.08 -13.36
CA GLY A 310 -11.56 5.29 -14.50
C GLY A 310 -10.55 6.03 -15.39
N GLU A 311 -10.75 7.31 -15.62
CA GLU A 311 -9.84 8.16 -16.43
C GLU A 311 -8.49 8.39 -15.74
N ASP A 312 -8.46 8.35 -14.42
CA ASP A 312 -7.22 8.44 -13.62
C ASP A 312 -6.48 7.09 -13.55
N HIS A 313 -6.97 6.04 -14.18
CA HIS A 313 -6.49 4.66 -14.07
C HIS A 313 -6.49 4.14 -12.63
N ILE A 314 -7.38 4.65 -11.77
CA ILE A 314 -7.59 4.16 -10.42
C ILE A 314 -8.75 3.18 -10.44
N ARG A 315 -8.47 1.92 -10.08
CA ARG A 315 -9.46 0.85 -10.05
C ARG A 315 -10.06 0.73 -8.66
N VAL A 316 -11.36 0.57 -8.59
CA VAL A 316 -12.09 0.40 -7.32
C VAL A 316 -12.89 -0.88 -7.36
N ASN A 317 -12.58 -1.81 -6.47
CA ASN A 317 -13.28 -3.09 -6.39
C ASN A 317 -13.65 -3.39 -4.94
N SER A 318 -14.56 -4.34 -4.74
CA SER A 318 -15.06 -4.71 -3.42
C SER A 318 -14.95 -6.21 -3.19
N VAL A 319 -14.74 -6.60 -1.95
CA VAL A 319 -14.84 -7.98 -1.48
C VAL A 319 -16.00 -8.08 -0.49
N ASN A 320 -16.86 -9.07 -0.69
CA ASN A 320 -18.00 -9.37 0.19
C ASN A 320 -17.74 -10.65 0.99
N PRO A 321 -17.21 -10.55 2.21
CA PRO A 321 -17.09 -11.69 3.12
C PRO A 321 -18.45 -12.10 3.71
N ASP A 322 -18.58 -13.38 4.12
CA ASP A 322 -19.53 -13.80 5.15
C ASP A 322 -18.79 -14.45 6.32
N ALA A 323 -19.23 -14.15 7.53
CA ALA A 323 -18.91 -14.84 8.79
C ALA A 323 -17.42 -15.21 9.00
N VAL A 324 -16.50 -14.27 8.73
CA VAL A 324 -15.09 -14.42 9.11
C VAL A 324 -14.95 -14.23 10.61
N ILE A 325 -14.91 -15.35 11.36
CA ILE A 325 -14.94 -15.35 12.83
C ILE A 325 -13.55 -15.29 13.44
N THR A 326 -12.59 -16.02 12.85
CA THR A 326 -11.22 -16.14 13.37
C THR A 326 -10.52 -14.80 13.48
N ASP A 327 -9.95 -14.51 14.64
CA ASP A 327 -9.20 -13.27 14.96
C ASP A 327 -9.97 -11.95 14.74
N SER A 328 -11.27 -12.01 14.57
CA SER A 328 -12.10 -10.86 14.25
C SER A 328 -12.60 -10.13 15.50
N ASN A 329 -12.26 -8.85 15.61
CA ASN A 329 -12.79 -7.97 16.67
C ASN A 329 -14.30 -7.73 16.55
N ILE A 330 -14.89 -7.92 15.38
CA ILE A 330 -16.35 -7.79 15.17
C ILE A 330 -17.10 -8.84 15.99
N TRP A 331 -16.51 -10.02 16.17
CA TRP A 331 -17.11 -11.12 16.94
C TRP A 331 -16.84 -11.04 18.46
N ALA A 332 -16.00 -10.09 18.89
CA ALA A 332 -15.86 -9.72 20.29
C ALA A 332 -16.96 -8.73 20.71
N GLY A 333 -17.11 -8.48 22.01
CA GLY A 333 -17.99 -7.41 22.48
C GLY A 333 -19.49 -7.70 22.38
N GLY A 334 -19.91 -8.97 22.52
CA GLY A 334 -21.32 -9.36 22.60
C GLY A 334 -21.98 -9.67 21.25
N TRP A 335 -21.29 -9.51 20.12
CA TRP A 335 -21.84 -9.88 18.81
C TRP A 335 -22.01 -11.40 18.66
N ALA A 336 -21.00 -12.19 19.06
CA ALA A 336 -21.05 -13.65 19.00
C ALA A 336 -22.20 -14.18 19.87
N GLU A 337 -22.31 -13.71 21.10
CA GLU A 337 -23.36 -14.07 22.06
C GLU A 337 -24.74 -13.69 21.50
N GLY A 338 -24.88 -12.48 20.97
CA GLY A 338 -26.14 -12.02 20.37
C GLY A 338 -26.58 -12.89 19.20
N ARG A 339 -25.64 -13.31 18.34
CA ARG A 339 -25.91 -14.21 17.22
C ARG A 339 -26.22 -15.64 17.67
N ALA A 340 -25.44 -16.18 18.58
CA ALA A 340 -25.70 -17.51 19.15
C ALA A 340 -27.11 -17.60 19.78
N LYS A 341 -27.47 -16.58 20.58
CA LYS A 341 -28.81 -16.46 21.15
C LYS A 341 -29.90 -16.36 20.08
N ALA A 342 -29.71 -15.57 19.05
CA ALA A 342 -30.68 -15.42 17.96
C ALA A 342 -30.91 -16.72 17.16
N TYR A 343 -29.91 -17.60 17.13
CA TYR A 343 -29.99 -18.91 16.47
C TYR A 343 -30.31 -20.07 17.41
N GLY A 344 -30.39 -19.85 18.73
CA GLY A 344 -30.62 -20.88 19.72
C GLY A 344 -29.49 -21.90 19.84
N ILE A 345 -28.23 -21.48 19.64
CA ILE A 345 -27.03 -22.31 19.70
C ILE A 345 -25.99 -21.71 20.66
N GLN A 346 -24.94 -22.47 20.99
CA GLN A 346 -23.82 -21.98 21.78
C GLN A 346 -22.85 -21.18 20.88
N VAL A 347 -22.02 -20.29 21.48
CA VAL A 347 -21.06 -19.45 20.77
C VAL A 347 -20.05 -20.31 20.01
N GLU A 348 -19.61 -21.41 20.61
CA GLU A 348 -18.65 -22.35 20.04
C GLU A 348 -19.18 -23.08 18.80
N GLU A 349 -20.49 -23.14 18.63
CA GLU A 349 -21.15 -23.76 17.48
C GLU A 349 -21.26 -22.81 16.28
N LEU A 350 -21.05 -21.50 16.45
CA LEU A 350 -21.20 -20.49 15.41
C LEU A 350 -20.37 -20.79 14.14
N PRO A 351 -19.07 -21.15 14.22
CA PRO A 351 -18.29 -21.45 13.02
C PRO A 351 -18.91 -22.58 12.18
N ALA A 352 -19.26 -23.68 12.80
CA ALA A 352 -19.90 -24.82 12.14
C ALA A 352 -21.32 -24.48 11.61
N PHE A 353 -22.06 -23.67 12.36
CA PHE A 353 -23.39 -23.20 11.94
C PHE A 353 -23.28 -22.33 10.67
N TYR A 354 -22.33 -21.39 10.62
CA TYR A 354 -22.14 -20.55 9.46
C TYR A 354 -21.60 -21.33 8.26
N ALA A 355 -20.68 -22.28 8.45
CA ALA A 355 -20.20 -23.15 7.40
C ALA A 355 -21.34 -23.92 6.72
N ARG A 356 -22.24 -24.55 7.50
CA ARG A 356 -23.39 -25.31 7.00
C ARG A 356 -24.40 -24.49 6.20
N ARG A 357 -24.37 -23.16 6.28
CA ARG A 357 -25.23 -22.25 5.50
C ARG A 357 -24.68 -21.99 4.09
N THR A 358 -23.45 -22.33 3.84
CA THR A 358 -22.80 -22.11 2.54
C THR A 358 -22.88 -23.36 1.65
N LEU A 359 -22.83 -23.18 0.36
CA LEU A 359 -22.85 -24.31 -0.59
C LEU A 359 -21.60 -25.20 -0.46
N LEU A 360 -20.44 -24.61 -0.13
CA LEU A 360 -19.20 -25.35 0.07
C LEU A 360 -19.14 -26.05 1.41
N ASN A 361 -19.99 -25.68 2.37
CA ASN A 361 -19.97 -26.18 3.74
C ASN A 361 -18.62 -25.97 4.46
N GLU A 362 -17.97 -24.84 4.18
CA GLU A 362 -16.64 -24.48 4.71
C GLU A 362 -16.67 -23.18 5.49
N THR A 363 -15.75 -23.07 6.45
CA THR A 363 -15.53 -21.83 7.21
C THR A 363 -14.68 -20.86 6.39
N ILE A 364 -15.09 -19.60 6.33
CA ILE A 364 -14.33 -18.55 5.67
C ILE A 364 -13.28 -17.99 6.64
N LEU A 365 -12.02 -17.97 6.19
CA LEU A 365 -10.89 -17.51 6.97
C LEU A 365 -10.42 -16.10 6.52
N PRO A 366 -9.74 -15.34 7.38
CA PRO A 366 -9.13 -14.06 7.00
C PRO A 366 -8.21 -14.16 5.77
N ASP A 367 -7.50 -15.28 5.60
CA ASP A 367 -6.61 -15.53 4.48
C ASP A 367 -7.36 -15.67 3.12
N ASP A 368 -8.58 -16.19 3.13
CA ASP A 368 -9.40 -16.25 1.91
C ASP A 368 -9.75 -14.85 1.40
N ILE A 369 -10.04 -13.93 2.34
CA ILE A 369 -10.30 -12.54 2.02
C ILE A 369 -9.02 -11.84 1.53
N ALA A 370 -7.88 -12.14 2.16
CA ALA A 370 -6.59 -11.61 1.76
C ALA A 370 -6.20 -12.02 0.33
N LYS A 371 -6.44 -13.28 -0.05
CA LYS A 371 -6.23 -13.79 -1.41
C LYS A 371 -7.16 -13.09 -2.42
N ALA A 372 -8.41 -12.86 -2.07
CA ALA A 372 -9.36 -12.12 -2.91
C ALA A 372 -8.90 -10.68 -3.15
N CYS A 373 -8.48 -9.96 -2.10
CA CYS A 373 -7.92 -8.62 -2.22
C CYS A 373 -6.66 -8.61 -3.09
N TYR A 374 -5.76 -9.55 -2.87
CA TYR A 374 -4.55 -9.72 -3.67
C TYR A 374 -4.88 -9.92 -5.16
N THR A 375 -5.88 -10.71 -5.49
CA THR A 375 -6.29 -10.95 -6.89
C THR A 375 -6.62 -9.64 -7.62
N PHE A 376 -7.27 -8.68 -6.97
CA PHE A 376 -7.58 -7.38 -7.57
C PHE A 376 -6.35 -6.51 -7.79
N VAL A 377 -5.36 -6.55 -6.91
CA VAL A 377 -4.21 -5.63 -6.94
C VAL A 377 -2.94 -6.22 -7.58
N SER A 378 -2.89 -7.53 -7.80
CA SER A 378 -1.71 -8.26 -8.31
C SER A 378 -1.43 -8.06 -9.80
N GLY A 379 -2.35 -7.42 -10.54
CA GLY A 379 -2.32 -7.35 -12.01
C GLY A 379 -3.07 -8.50 -12.72
N LEU A 380 -3.49 -9.54 -12.01
CA LEU A 380 -4.29 -10.64 -12.60
C LEU A 380 -5.63 -10.13 -13.17
N LEU A 381 -6.25 -9.16 -12.51
CA LEU A 381 -7.51 -8.54 -12.93
C LEU A 381 -7.33 -7.06 -13.29
N ASN A 382 -6.31 -6.73 -14.08
CA ASN A 382 -5.94 -5.36 -14.40
C ASN A 382 -6.97 -4.59 -15.26
N LYS A 383 -8.00 -5.25 -15.77
CA LYS A 383 -9.13 -4.65 -16.49
C LYS A 383 -10.44 -4.67 -15.68
N SER A 384 -10.35 -4.93 -14.37
CA SER A 384 -11.49 -5.05 -13.47
C SER A 384 -11.62 -3.81 -12.59
N THR A 385 -12.75 -3.12 -12.67
CA THR A 385 -13.14 -2.02 -11.78
C THR A 385 -14.66 -2.04 -11.58
N GLY A 386 -15.16 -1.57 -10.45
CA GLY A 386 -16.58 -1.60 -10.10
C GLY A 386 -17.13 -2.97 -9.71
N ASN A 387 -16.26 -3.98 -9.59
CA ASN A 387 -16.67 -5.36 -9.32
C ASN A 387 -16.78 -5.65 -7.81
N VAL A 388 -17.61 -6.65 -7.52
CA VAL A 388 -17.79 -7.21 -6.19
C VAL A 388 -17.48 -8.70 -6.26
N LEU A 389 -16.48 -9.14 -5.46
CA LEU A 389 -16.12 -10.54 -5.33
C LEU A 389 -16.68 -11.09 -4.02
N ASN A 390 -17.64 -12.02 -4.13
CA ASN A 390 -18.16 -12.73 -2.97
C ASN A 390 -17.14 -13.78 -2.51
N VAL A 391 -16.79 -13.75 -1.21
CA VAL A 391 -15.97 -14.76 -0.53
C VAL A 391 -16.79 -15.23 0.69
N ASP A 392 -17.81 -16.03 0.41
CA ASP A 392 -18.87 -16.37 1.35
C ASP A 392 -19.22 -17.88 1.35
N GLY A 393 -18.39 -18.69 0.70
CA GLY A 393 -18.62 -20.13 0.55
C GLY A 393 -19.86 -20.49 -0.29
N GLY A 394 -20.43 -19.51 -1.00
CA GLY A 394 -21.61 -19.71 -1.82
C GLY A 394 -22.91 -19.52 -1.04
N ILE A 395 -23.20 -18.29 -0.60
CA ILE A 395 -24.54 -17.93 -0.08
C ILE A 395 -25.43 -17.61 -1.29
N SER A 396 -26.31 -18.53 -1.66
CA SER A 396 -27.14 -18.43 -2.87
C SER A 396 -28.01 -17.17 -2.93
N SER A 397 -28.47 -16.67 -1.78
CA SER A 397 -29.20 -15.39 -1.70
C SER A 397 -28.34 -14.15 -1.96
N ALA A 398 -27.02 -14.29 -1.93
CA ALA A 398 -26.06 -13.22 -2.23
C ALA A 398 -25.62 -13.21 -3.70
N PHE A 399 -26.06 -14.15 -4.52
CA PHE A 399 -25.73 -14.16 -5.94
C PHE A 399 -26.35 -12.92 -6.61
N LEU A 400 -25.48 -12.09 -7.18
CA LEU A 400 -25.93 -10.94 -7.97
C LEU A 400 -26.59 -11.42 -9.25
N ARG A 401 -27.77 -10.90 -9.52
CA ARG A 401 -28.53 -11.17 -10.75
C ARG A 401 -28.36 -10.04 -11.76
#